data_5342bcb1f82156dae00fbeb21cae49ac
#
_entry.id   5342bcb1f82156dae00fbeb21cae49ac
#
_cell.length_a   1.000
_cell.length_b   1.000
_cell.length_c   1.000
_cell.angle_alpha   90.00
_cell.angle_beta   90.00
_cell.angle_gamma   90.00
#
_symmetry.space_group_name_H-M   'P 1'
#
loop_
_entity.id
_entity.type
_entity.pdbx_description
1 polymer ?
#
loop_
_entity_poly.entity_id
_entity_poly.type
_entity_poly.pdbx_seq_one_letter_code
_entity_poly.pdbx_strand_id
1 'polypeptide(L)'
;MRKNILKRLIDNLSGADLRRVRKDPMEIMGLEHPSEAAQLYVVRQNPEMIQFIGAPSEKVQLELVRKHPSLILLLDAPSEKVQLEAVRKDTGVFLYINKPTEKVKSEVLKSDSGQIIYMDNPSGNLQMQAVESDCGSIIFIEHPTEKVQIRAVTTDPELFIYIGSPTEKVRYAAVSACADNIMYISRPSEKLQISAVSQDCETVRYIEEPCEKAVIVALKENPGLFMYIHNSSPSRVITTLVEKDMEKKREAGKQEKV
;
A
#
# COMPACT_ATOMS: atom_id res chain seq x y z
N MET A 1 -52.66 -5.48 1.72
CA MET A 1 -51.50 -4.96 0.95
C MET A 1 -51.87 -3.85 -0.04
N ARG A 2 -52.77 -4.01 -1.01
CA ARG A 2 -53.12 -2.97 -2.00
C ARG A 2 -53.66 -1.63 -1.41
N LYS A 3 -54.49 -1.66 -0.36
CA LYS A 3 -55.05 -0.45 0.29
C LYS A 3 -53.95 0.43 0.93
N ASN A 4 -52.91 -0.18 1.51
CA ASN A 4 -51.79 0.57 2.11
C ASN A 4 -50.92 1.24 1.06
N ILE A 5 -50.71 0.57 -0.10
CA ILE A 5 -49.95 1.13 -1.24
C ILE A 5 -50.68 2.34 -1.82
N LEU A 6 -52.01 2.25 -1.99
CA LEU A 6 -52.81 3.36 -2.54
C LEU A 6 -52.85 4.56 -1.59
N LYS A 7 -53.02 4.35 -0.30
CA LYS A 7 -52.96 5.38 0.73
C LYS A 7 -51.59 6.08 0.74
N ARG A 8 -50.52 5.31 0.66
CA ARG A 8 -49.13 5.82 0.58
C ARG A 8 -48.88 6.68 -0.65
N LEU A 9 -49.42 6.27 -1.82
CA LEU A 9 -49.36 7.08 -3.06
C LEU A 9 -50.15 8.39 -2.93
N ILE A 10 -51.32 8.35 -2.34
CA ILE A 10 -52.15 9.54 -2.13
C ILE A 10 -51.50 10.51 -1.12
N ASP A 11 -50.97 10.04 -0.05
CA ASP A 11 -50.29 10.84 0.98
C ASP A 11 -49.02 11.51 0.43
N ASN A 12 -48.24 10.79 -0.38
CA ASN A 12 -47.07 11.34 -1.06
C ASN A 12 -47.46 12.39 -2.12
N LEU A 13 -48.50 12.14 -2.92
CA LEU A 13 -48.98 13.06 -3.93
C LEU A 13 -49.63 14.31 -3.32
N SER A 14 -50.26 14.19 -2.13
CA SER A 14 -50.92 15.32 -1.44
C SER A 14 -49.96 16.20 -0.65
N GLY A 15 -48.69 15.76 -0.42
CA GLY A 15 -47.71 16.46 0.40
C GLY A 15 -48.16 16.62 1.87
N ALA A 16 -49.02 15.70 2.35
CA ALA A 16 -49.60 15.75 3.70
C ALA A 16 -48.51 15.60 4.76
N ASP A 17 -47.54 14.66 4.52
CA ASP A 17 -46.36 14.41 5.36
C ASP A 17 -45.41 15.62 5.43
N LEU A 18 -45.16 16.29 4.29
CA LEU A 18 -44.38 17.53 4.27
C LEU A 18 -45.06 18.66 5.06
N ARG A 19 -46.40 18.78 5.03
CA ARG A 19 -47.11 19.75 5.84
C ARG A 19 -47.02 19.46 7.33
N ARG A 20 -47.02 18.15 7.69
CA ARG A 20 -46.85 17.72 9.08
C ARG A 20 -45.47 18.09 9.61
N VAL A 21 -44.41 17.67 8.93
CA VAL A 21 -43.02 17.93 9.36
C VAL A 21 -42.63 19.41 9.29
N ARG A 22 -43.34 20.24 8.48
CA ARG A 22 -43.15 21.69 8.54
C ARG A 22 -43.68 22.35 9.80
N LYS A 23 -44.72 21.77 10.40
CA LYS A 23 -45.26 22.26 11.66
C LYS A 23 -44.40 21.78 12.85
N ASP A 24 -44.01 20.52 12.82
CA ASP A 24 -43.11 19.91 13.80
C ASP A 24 -42.20 18.87 13.12
N PRO A 25 -40.89 19.13 12.99
CA PRO A 25 -39.94 18.19 12.39
C PRO A 25 -39.90 16.82 13.07
N MET A 26 -40.25 16.71 14.37
CA MET A 26 -40.29 15.46 15.13
C MET A 26 -41.38 14.50 14.63
N GLU A 27 -42.39 14.99 13.94
CA GLU A 27 -43.42 14.17 13.31
C GLU A 27 -42.84 13.15 12.27
N ILE A 28 -41.60 13.35 11.79
CA ILE A 28 -40.92 12.42 10.92
C ILE A 28 -40.80 11.02 11.54
N MET A 29 -40.62 10.94 12.86
CA MET A 29 -40.47 9.69 13.59
C MET A 29 -41.75 8.82 13.57
N GLY A 30 -42.91 9.46 13.41
CA GLY A 30 -44.20 8.77 13.29
C GLY A 30 -44.61 8.41 11.86
N LEU A 31 -43.78 8.72 10.88
CA LEU A 31 -44.06 8.42 9.49
C LEU A 31 -43.33 7.14 9.05
N GLU A 32 -44.08 6.10 8.74
CA GLU A 32 -43.51 4.82 8.29
C GLU A 32 -42.73 4.95 6.95
N HIS A 33 -43.23 5.81 6.05
CA HIS A 33 -42.67 6.04 4.73
C HIS A 33 -42.78 7.52 4.33
N PRO A 34 -41.97 8.42 4.91
CA PRO A 34 -42.03 9.84 4.58
C PRO A 34 -41.61 10.08 3.12
N SER A 35 -42.28 11.05 2.46
CA SER A 35 -41.90 11.46 1.11
C SER A 35 -40.49 12.06 1.09
N GLU A 36 -39.79 11.98 -0.05
CA GLU A 36 -38.46 12.58 -0.22
C GLU A 36 -38.47 14.08 0.15
N ALA A 37 -39.56 14.80 -0.16
CA ALA A 37 -39.71 16.22 0.18
C ALA A 37 -39.73 16.43 1.72
N ALA A 38 -40.43 15.57 2.46
CA ALA A 38 -40.46 15.61 3.92
C ALA A 38 -39.08 15.26 4.51
N GLN A 39 -38.45 14.21 4.01
CA GLN A 39 -37.10 13.81 4.43
C GLN A 39 -36.10 14.96 4.21
N LEU A 40 -36.05 15.55 3.00
CA LEU A 40 -35.18 16.68 2.68
C LEU A 40 -35.42 17.88 3.59
N TYR A 41 -36.69 18.20 3.85
CA TYR A 41 -37.01 19.32 4.73
C TYR A 41 -36.43 19.13 6.13
N VAL A 42 -36.66 17.96 6.74
CA VAL A 42 -36.21 17.66 8.12
C VAL A 42 -34.68 17.63 8.19
N VAL A 43 -34.01 16.94 7.26
CA VAL A 43 -32.54 16.82 7.23
C VAL A 43 -31.86 18.20 6.98
N ARG A 44 -32.52 19.10 6.26
CA ARG A 44 -32.02 20.48 6.08
C ARG A 44 -32.11 21.33 7.33
N GLN A 45 -33.13 21.10 8.17
CA GLN A 45 -33.30 21.80 9.43
C GLN A 45 -32.37 21.25 10.53
N ASN A 46 -32.33 19.93 10.64
CA ASN A 46 -31.45 19.22 11.57
C ASN A 46 -30.93 17.95 10.90
N PRO A 47 -29.65 17.94 10.46
CA PRO A 47 -29.04 16.80 9.75
C PRO A 47 -29.06 15.49 10.53
N GLU A 48 -28.97 15.55 11.87
CA GLU A 48 -28.95 14.36 12.73
C GLU A 48 -30.31 13.63 12.75
N MET A 49 -31.38 14.28 12.32
CA MET A 49 -32.70 13.66 12.19
C MET A 49 -32.72 12.51 11.17
N ILE A 50 -31.67 12.37 10.33
CA ILE A 50 -31.52 11.25 9.40
C ILE A 50 -31.63 9.89 10.10
N GLN A 51 -31.15 9.76 11.32
CA GLN A 51 -31.21 8.53 12.13
C GLN A 51 -32.64 8.04 12.40
N PHE A 52 -33.61 8.92 12.33
CA PHE A 52 -35.03 8.59 12.53
C PHE A 52 -35.78 8.27 11.24
N ILE A 53 -35.10 8.31 10.10
CA ILE A 53 -35.67 7.98 8.80
C ILE A 53 -35.26 6.56 8.43
N GLY A 54 -36.16 5.59 8.54
CA GLY A 54 -35.85 4.18 8.38
C GLY A 54 -35.30 3.80 6.98
N ALA A 55 -35.63 4.56 5.92
CA ALA A 55 -35.11 4.33 4.57
C ALA A 55 -34.97 5.68 3.85
N PRO A 56 -33.91 6.47 4.13
CA PRO A 56 -33.68 7.73 3.44
C PRO A 56 -33.36 7.53 1.97
N SER A 57 -33.96 8.37 1.08
CA SER A 57 -33.67 8.28 -0.34
C SER A 57 -32.19 8.64 -0.63
N GLU A 58 -31.63 8.10 -1.74
CA GLU A 58 -30.24 8.41 -2.13
C GLU A 58 -29.99 9.91 -2.24
N LYS A 59 -30.98 10.66 -2.73
CA LYS A 59 -30.88 12.11 -2.84
C LYS A 59 -30.76 12.80 -1.47
N VAL A 60 -31.50 12.33 -0.46
CA VAL A 60 -31.41 12.80 0.92
C VAL A 60 -30.04 12.48 1.50
N GLN A 61 -29.58 11.24 1.34
CA GLN A 61 -28.24 10.81 1.78
C GLN A 61 -27.13 11.65 1.13
N LEU A 62 -27.21 11.91 -0.19
CA LEU A 62 -26.24 12.75 -0.91
C LEU A 62 -26.24 14.20 -0.41
N GLU A 63 -27.41 14.78 -0.15
CA GLU A 63 -27.48 16.13 0.39
C GLU A 63 -26.89 16.20 1.81
N LEU A 64 -27.14 15.18 2.63
CA LEU A 64 -26.57 15.05 3.97
C LEU A 64 -25.03 15.04 3.90
N VAL A 65 -24.43 14.07 3.18
CA VAL A 65 -22.98 13.88 3.19
C VAL A 65 -22.22 15.01 2.48
N ARG A 66 -22.83 15.75 1.58
CA ARG A 66 -22.24 16.95 0.96
C ARG A 66 -21.97 18.06 1.97
N LYS A 67 -22.83 18.20 2.97
CA LYS A 67 -22.73 19.25 3.98
C LYS A 67 -22.11 18.74 5.29
N HIS A 68 -22.36 17.49 5.63
CA HIS A 68 -21.99 16.85 6.87
C HIS A 68 -21.46 15.43 6.58
N PRO A 69 -20.23 15.29 6.01
CA PRO A 69 -19.68 13.98 5.59
C PRO A 69 -19.64 12.96 6.73
N SER A 70 -19.29 13.40 7.93
CA SER A 70 -19.20 12.55 9.13
C SER A 70 -20.51 11.86 9.51
N LEU A 71 -21.66 12.45 9.12
CA LEU A 71 -22.96 11.84 9.39
C LEU A 71 -23.27 10.61 8.52
N ILE A 72 -22.34 10.20 7.62
CA ILE A 72 -22.42 8.90 6.95
C ILE A 72 -22.49 7.74 7.95
N LEU A 73 -21.93 7.91 9.15
CA LEU A 73 -21.99 6.94 10.24
C LEU A 73 -23.42 6.61 10.69
N LEU A 74 -24.39 7.50 10.42
CA LEU A 74 -25.81 7.31 10.75
C LEU A 74 -26.59 6.60 9.63
N LEU A 75 -25.95 6.24 8.52
CA LEU A 75 -26.56 5.55 7.38
C LEU A 75 -26.25 4.05 7.44
N ASP A 76 -27.26 3.20 7.49
CA ASP A 76 -27.09 1.74 7.62
C ASP A 76 -26.38 1.12 6.42
N ALA A 77 -26.76 1.51 5.20
CA ALA A 77 -26.22 0.96 3.95
C ALA A 77 -26.16 2.04 2.85
N PRO A 78 -25.24 3.01 2.94
CA PRO A 78 -25.11 4.05 1.92
C PRO A 78 -24.63 3.45 0.59
N SER A 79 -25.22 3.90 -0.54
CA SER A 79 -24.80 3.46 -1.87
C SER A 79 -23.35 3.88 -2.15
N GLU A 80 -22.67 3.18 -3.09
CA GLU A 80 -21.31 3.54 -3.50
C GLU A 80 -21.19 5.04 -3.84
N LYS A 81 -22.20 5.59 -4.50
CA LYS A 81 -22.23 7.01 -4.86
C LYS A 81 -22.25 7.93 -3.64
N VAL A 82 -22.98 7.57 -2.58
CA VAL A 82 -23.02 8.32 -1.31
C VAL A 82 -21.69 8.19 -0.60
N GLN A 83 -21.11 6.97 -0.54
CA GLN A 83 -19.79 6.74 0.04
C GLN A 83 -18.71 7.56 -0.67
N LEU A 84 -18.68 7.56 -2.02
CA LEU A 84 -17.74 8.34 -2.81
C LEU A 84 -17.88 9.85 -2.58
N GLU A 85 -19.11 10.35 -2.51
CA GLU A 85 -19.36 11.77 -2.23
C GLU A 85 -18.84 12.17 -0.83
N ALA A 86 -19.04 11.30 0.16
CA ALA A 86 -18.58 11.54 1.52
C ALA A 86 -17.04 11.59 1.61
N VAL A 87 -16.34 10.57 1.09
CA VAL A 87 -14.87 10.49 1.16
C VAL A 87 -14.17 11.58 0.33
N ARG A 88 -14.80 12.07 -0.75
CA ARG A 88 -14.30 13.21 -1.51
C ARG A 88 -14.40 14.53 -0.75
N LYS A 89 -15.34 14.66 0.17
CA LYS A 89 -15.49 15.82 1.03
C LYS A 89 -14.57 15.78 2.23
N ASP A 90 -14.42 14.60 2.79
CA ASP A 90 -13.58 14.35 3.97
C ASP A 90 -13.10 12.89 3.92
N THR A 91 -11.83 12.68 3.62
CA THR A 91 -11.23 11.34 3.54
C THR A 91 -11.28 10.60 4.88
N GLY A 92 -11.24 11.32 6.00
CA GLY A 92 -11.28 10.73 7.35
C GLY A 92 -12.59 9.98 7.65
N VAL A 93 -13.68 10.27 6.93
CA VAL A 93 -14.94 9.55 7.13
C VAL A 93 -14.89 8.10 6.62
N PHE A 94 -13.84 7.72 5.91
CA PHE A 94 -13.62 6.34 5.47
C PHE A 94 -13.72 5.34 6.62
N LEU A 95 -13.24 5.72 7.80
CA LEU A 95 -13.28 4.90 9.02
C LEU A 95 -14.71 4.59 9.52
N TYR A 96 -15.69 5.37 9.09
CA TYR A 96 -17.10 5.19 9.47
C TYR A 96 -17.91 4.41 8.42
N ILE A 97 -17.29 4.06 7.29
CA ILE A 97 -17.98 3.34 6.21
C ILE A 97 -17.88 1.83 6.45
N ASN A 98 -19.00 1.21 6.77
CA ASN A 98 -19.07 -0.23 6.85
C ASN A 98 -19.05 -0.84 5.43
N LYS A 99 -18.08 -1.73 5.13
CA LYS A 99 -17.89 -2.40 3.84
C LYS A 99 -17.74 -1.44 2.66
N PRO A 100 -16.68 -0.60 2.64
CA PRO A 100 -16.40 0.27 1.51
C PRO A 100 -16.10 -0.55 0.24
N THR A 101 -16.60 -0.10 -0.93
CA THR A 101 -16.28 -0.74 -2.20
C THR A 101 -14.83 -0.49 -2.61
N GLU A 102 -14.29 -1.32 -3.53
CA GLU A 102 -12.94 -1.13 -4.09
C GLU A 102 -12.76 0.28 -4.68
N LYS A 103 -13.81 0.83 -5.28
CA LYS A 103 -13.78 2.17 -5.87
C LYS A 103 -13.69 3.26 -4.80
N VAL A 104 -14.38 3.08 -3.68
CA VAL A 104 -14.29 4.00 -2.53
C VAL A 104 -12.90 3.93 -1.91
N LYS A 105 -12.35 2.72 -1.69
CA LYS A 105 -10.98 2.53 -1.22
C LYS A 105 -9.96 3.19 -2.15
N SER A 106 -10.10 3.00 -3.46
CA SER A 106 -9.24 3.63 -4.46
C SER A 106 -9.34 5.16 -4.44
N GLU A 107 -10.52 5.73 -4.24
CA GLU A 107 -10.70 7.17 -4.13
C GLU A 107 -10.01 7.76 -2.89
N VAL A 108 -10.08 7.05 -1.77
CA VAL A 108 -9.38 7.41 -0.52
C VAL A 108 -7.87 7.42 -0.73
N LEU A 109 -7.31 6.38 -1.36
CA LEU A 109 -5.86 6.28 -1.61
C LEU A 109 -5.32 7.34 -2.58
N LYS A 110 -6.15 7.96 -3.42
CA LYS A 110 -5.74 9.10 -4.25
C LYS A 110 -5.45 10.36 -3.45
N SER A 111 -6.14 10.52 -2.33
CA SER A 111 -5.99 11.68 -1.45
C SER A 111 -4.95 11.44 -0.37
N ASP A 112 -4.86 10.20 0.14
CA ASP A 112 -3.96 9.81 1.21
C ASP A 112 -3.66 8.31 1.10
N SER A 113 -2.47 7.97 0.59
CA SER A 113 -2.00 6.59 0.42
C SER A 113 -1.80 5.86 1.75
N GLY A 114 -1.52 6.58 2.84
CA GLY A 114 -1.37 6.04 4.18
C GLY A 114 -2.64 5.43 4.75
N GLN A 115 -3.82 5.81 4.22
CA GLN A 115 -5.10 5.21 4.62
C GLN A 115 -5.19 3.70 4.31
N ILE A 116 -4.23 3.15 3.56
CA ILE A 116 -4.16 1.70 3.32
C ILE A 116 -4.05 0.89 4.62
N ILE A 117 -3.49 1.47 5.68
CA ILE A 117 -3.39 0.85 7.01
C ILE A 117 -4.76 0.44 7.58
N TYR A 118 -5.82 1.14 7.19
CA TYR A 118 -7.20 0.87 7.64
C TYR A 118 -7.98 -0.04 6.71
N MET A 119 -7.32 -0.63 5.69
CA MET A 119 -7.96 -1.50 4.71
C MET A 119 -7.63 -2.97 4.98
N ASP A 120 -8.63 -3.72 5.43
CA ASP A 120 -8.46 -5.17 5.60
C ASP A 120 -8.17 -5.84 4.26
N ASN A 121 -7.05 -6.56 4.16
CA ASN A 121 -6.64 -7.33 2.99
C ASN A 121 -6.82 -6.56 1.66
N PRO A 122 -6.16 -5.41 1.46
CA PRO A 122 -6.31 -4.63 0.25
C PRO A 122 -5.89 -5.43 -0.98
N SER A 123 -6.66 -5.32 -2.08
CA SER A 123 -6.33 -5.97 -3.34
C SER A 123 -4.96 -5.52 -3.86
N GLY A 124 -4.31 -6.36 -4.69
CA GLY A 124 -3.01 -6.02 -5.28
C GLY A 124 -3.03 -4.69 -6.09
N ASN A 125 -4.20 -4.31 -6.62
CA ASN A 125 -4.36 -3.04 -7.32
C ASN A 125 -4.35 -1.85 -6.34
N LEU A 126 -5.03 -1.97 -5.20
CA LEU A 126 -5.01 -0.94 -4.15
C LEU A 126 -3.63 -0.81 -3.52
N GLN A 127 -2.96 -1.96 -3.25
CA GLN A 127 -1.58 -1.97 -2.78
C GLN A 127 -0.65 -1.24 -3.75
N MET A 128 -0.76 -1.52 -5.04
CA MET A 128 0.04 -0.87 -6.08
C MET A 128 -0.26 0.62 -6.17
N GLN A 129 -1.54 1.00 -6.13
CA GLN A 129 -1.95 2.41 -6.13
C GLN A 129 -1.35 3.18 -4.95
N ALA A 130 -1.37 2.60 -3.74
CA ALA A 130 -0.79 3.23 -2.56
C ALA A 130 0.73 3.44 -2.72
N VAL A 131 1.45 2.38 -3.12
CA VAL A 131 2.91 2.40 -3.28
C VAL A 131 3.37 3.27 -4.46
N GLU A 132 2.56 3.40 -5.53
CA GLU A 132 2.85 4.33 -6.62
C GLU A 132 2.63 5.79 -6.24
N SER A 133 1.71 6.06 -5.32
CA SER A 133 1.49 7.40 -4.77
C SER A 133 2.57 7.77 -3.76
N ASP A 134 2.91 6.85 -2.87
CA ASP A 134 3.97 6.96 -1.88
C ASP A 134 4.54 5.57 -1.59
N CYS A 135 5.80 5.32 -1.99
CA CYS A 135 6.44 4.02 -1.81
C CYS A 135 6.56 3.61 -0.34
N GLY A 136 6.64 4.56 0.58
CA GLY A 136 6.63 4.33 2.03
C GLY A 136 5.34 3.68 2.54
N SER A 137 4.23 3.77 1.79
CA SER A 137 2.97 3.10 2.14
C SER A 137 3.11 1.57 2.26
N ILE A 138 4.17 0.96 1.72
CA ILE A 138 4.41 -0.48 1.83
C ILE A 138 4.52 -0.94 3.28
N ILE A 139 5.01 -0.10 4.18
CA ILE A 139 5.17 -0.43 5.61
C ILE A 139 3.84 -0.67 6.32
N PHE A 140 2.74 -0.18 5.76
CA PHE A 140 1.38 -0.33 6.28
C PHE A 140 0.64 -1.53 5.67
N ILE A 141 1.26 -2.26 4.72
CA ILE A 141 0.65 -3.41 4.06
C ILE A 141 1.16 -4.69 4.70
N GLU A 142 0.30 -5.42 5.41
CA GLU A 142 0.68 -6.65 6.11
C GLU A 142 1.20 -7.74 5.17
N HIS A 143 0.54 -7.91 4.02
CA HIS A 143 0.89 -8.93 3.02
C HIS A 143 1.06 -8.30 1.63
N PRO A 144 2.16 -7.56 1.37
CA PRO A 144 2.38 -6.94 0.08
C PRO A 144 2.69 -7.99 -0.99
N THR A 145 2.06 -7.86 -2.16
CA THR A 145 2.33 -8.75 -3.30
C THR A 145 3.77 -8.58 -3.83
N GLU A 146 4.34 -9.61 -4.46
CA GLU A 146 5.70 -9.56 -5.04
C GLU A 146 5.90 -8.34 -5.93
N LYS A 147 4.91 -8.00 -6.77
CA LYS A 147 4.97 -6.84 -7.65
C LYS A 147 5.07 -5.52 -6.88
N VAL A 148 4.31 -5.40 -5.80
CA VAL A 148 4.30 -4.22 -4.93
C VAL A 148 5.64 -4.09 -4.19
N GLN A 149 6.16 -5.20 -3.66
CA GLN A 149 7.49 -5.22 -3.04
C GLN A 149 8.58 -4.76 -4.02
N ILE A 150 8.60 -5.29 -5.24
CA ILE A 150 9.54 -4.88 -6.29
C ILE A 150 9.40 -3.39 -6.59
N ARG A 151 8.16 -2.90 -6.74
CA ARG A 151 7.91 -1.48 -7.02
C ARG A 151 8.47 -0.58 -5.91
N ALA A 152 8.22 -0.93 -4.65
CA ALA A 152 8.71 -0.17 -3.51
C ALA A 152 10.24 -0.11 -3.48
N VAL A 153 10.92 -1.27 -3.50
CA VAL A 153 12.39 -1.33 -3.38
C VAL A 153 13.14 -0.77 -4.59
N THR A 154 12.52 -0.72 -5.77
CA THR A 154 13.11 -0.08 -6.95
C THR A 154 12.94 1.44 -6.94
N THR A 155 11.93 1.94 -6.22
CA THR A 155 11.69 3.38 -6.06
C THR A 155 12.50 3.94 -4.89
N ASP A 156 12.51 3.23 -3.78
CA ASP A 156 13.29 3.53 -2.58
C ASP A 156 13.93 2.24 -2.04
N PRO A 157 15.22 2.01 -2.30
CA PRO A 157 15.93 0.80 -1.87
C PRO A 157 15.99 0.61 -0.35
N GLU A 158 15.88 1.68 0.43
CA GLU A 158 15.93 1.61 1.90
C GLU A 158 14.70 0.88 2.48
N LEU A 159 13.60 0.83 1.73
CA LEU A 159 12.39 0.12 2.14
C LEU A 159 12.58 -1.40 2.20
N PHE A 160 13.67 -1.94 1.65
CA PHE A 160 13.94 -3.38 1.68
C PHE A 160 13.98 -3.95 3.09
N ILE A 161 14.46 -3.20 4.08
CA ILE A 161 14.54 -3.62 5.49
C ILE A 161 13.17 -3.92 6.11
N TYR A 162 12.10 -3.35 5.56
CA TYR A 162 10.72 -3.54 6.06
C TYR A 162 10.01 -4.73 5.41
N ILE A 163 10.65 -5.43 4.46
CA ILE A 163 10.05 -6.58 3.78
C ILE A 163 10.43 -7.87 4.50
N GLY A 164 9.46 -8.44 5.23
CA GLY A 164 9.70 -9.55 6.14
C GLY A 164 10.13 -10.88 5.49
N SER A 165 9.67 -11.19 4.28
CA SER A 165 9.96 -12.45 3.58
C SER A 165 10.07 -12.23 2.08
N PRO A 166 11.13 -11.55 1.61
CA PRO A 166 11.30 -11.22 0.20
C PRO A 166 11.61 -12.47 -0.64
N THR A 167 10.94 -12.59 -1.80
CA THR A 167 11.29 -13.61 -2.80
C THR A 167 12.66 -13.31 -3.42
N GLU A 168 13.24 -14.29 -4.13
CA GLU A 168 14.52 -14.08 -4.82
C GLU A 168 14.45 -12.92 -5.85
N LYS A 169 13.29 -12.72 -6.49
CA LYS A 169 13.10 -11.59 -7.41
C LYS A 169 13.12 -10.24 -6.69
N VAL A 170 12.50 -10.17 -5.51
CA VAL A 170 12.50 -8.95 -4.68
C VAL A 170 13.90 -8.65 -4.18
N ARG A 171 14.63 -9.67 -3.69
CA ARG A 171 16.03 -9.54 -3.28
C ARG A 171 16.91 -9.03 -4.43
N TYR A 172 16.72 -9.59 -5.63
CA TYR A 172 17.44 -9.16 -6.82
C TYR A 172 17.10 -7.72 -7.20
N ALA A 173 15.84 -7.33 -7.17
CA ALA A 173 15.43 -5.95 -7.42
C ALA A 173 16.04 -4.96 -6.41
N ALA A 174 16.03 -5.32 -5.12
CA ALA A 174 16.61 -4.49 -4.06
C ALA A 174 18.12 -4.30 -4.21
N VAL A 175 18.87 -5.38 -4.48
CA VAL A 175 20.32 -5.33 -4.71
C VAL A 175 20.64 -4.61 -6.01
N SER A 176 19.82 -4.77 -7.07
CA SER A 176 20.00 -4.04 -8.34
C SER A 176 19.76 -2.54 -8.19
N ALA A 177 18.89 -2.13 -7.28
CA ALA A 177 18.62 -0.72 -6.98
C ALA A 177 19.69 -0.11 -6.05
N CYS A 178 20.18 -0.89 -5.08
CA CYS A 178 21.28 -0.53 -4.19
C CYS A 178 22.06 -1.78 -3.78
N ALA A 179 23.34 -1.86 -4.16
CA ALA A 179 24.18 -3.02 -3.90
C ALA A 179 24.32 -3.34 -2.40
N ASP A 180 24.32 -2.33 -1.54
CA ASP A 180 24.43 -2.46 -0.08
C ASP A 180 23.28 -3.24 0.53
N ASN A 181 22.13 -3.35 -0.13
CA ASN A 181 21.04 -4.20 0.34
C ASN A 181 21.41 -5.68 0.50
N ILE A 182 22.54 -6.11 -0.07
CA ILE A 182 23.08 -7.47 0.12
C ILE A 182 23.32 -7.75 1.61
N MET A 183 23.64 -6.74 2.42
CA MET A 183 23.91 -6.86 3.86
C MET A 183 22.71 -7.37 4.67
N TYR A 184 21.50 -7.15 4.16
CA TYR A 184 20.26 -7.58 4.80
C TYR A 184 19.78 -8.96 4.34
N ILE A 185 20.56 -9.64 3.47
CA ILE A 185 20.18 -10.93 2.87
C ILE A 185 21.03 -12.04 3.45
N SER A 186 20.41 -12.86 4.31
CA SER A 186 21.07 -14.06 4.81
C SER A 186 21.27 -15.07 3.69
N ARG A 187 22.49 -15.56 3.50
CA ARG A 187 22.88 -16.55 2.48
C ARG A 187 22.39 -16.18 1.07
N PRO A 188 22.90 -15.07 0.51
CA PRO A 188 22.53 -14.65 -0.84
C PRO A 188 22.98 -15.67 -1.88
N SER A 189 22.18 -15.89 -2.92
CA SER A 189 22.55 -16.79 -4.03
C SER A 189 23.81 -16.29 -4.76
N GLU A 190 24.56 -17.20 -5.39
CA GLU A 190 25.75 -16.86 -6.17
C GLU A 190 25.50 -15.73 -7.18
N LYS A 191 24.36 -15.80 -7.88
CA LYS A 191 23.95 -14.78 -8.83
C LYS A 191 23.76 -13.41 -8.17
N LEU A 192 23.18 -13.39 -7.00
CA LEU A 192 22.92 -12.16 -6.25
C LEU A 192 24.22 -11.55 -5.72
N GLN A 193 25.12 -12.40 -5.20
CA GLN A 193 26.47 -11.99 -4.77
C GLN A 193 27.24 -11.32 -5.91
N ILE A 194 27.28 -11.97 -7.08
CA ILE A 194 27.95 -11.44 -8.26
C ILE A 194 27.33 -10.10 -8.69
N SER A 195 26.01 -10.00 -8.65
CA SER A 195 25.30 -8.75 -9.00
C SER A 195 25.68 -7.60 -8.08
N ALA A 196 25.69 -7.82 -6.75
CA ALA A 196 26.07 -6.80 -5.78
C ALA A 196 27.53 -6.37 -5.98
N VAL A 197 28.46 -7.33 -5.98
CA VAL A 197 29.90 -7.08 -6.07
C VAL A 197 30.30 -6.45 -7.41
N SER A 198 29.56 -6.73 -8.51
CA SER A 198 29.81 -6.09 -9.80
C SER A 198 29.33 -4.63 -9.85
N GLN A 199 28.40 -4.23 -8.99
CA GLN A 199 27.97 -2.84 -8.85
C GLN A 199 28.90 -2.06 -7.93
N ASP A 200 29.24 -2.67 -6.79
CA ASP A 200 30.18 -2.15 -5.80
C ASP A 200 30.98 -3.29 -5.20
N CYS A 201 32.28 -3.33 -5.49
CA CYS A 201 33.18 -4.39 -5.03
C CYS A 201 33.33 -4.42 -3.49
N GLU A 202 33.08 -3.30 -2.79
CA GLU A 202 33.15 -3.22 -1.32
C GLU A 202 32.03 -4.03 -0.66
N THR A 203 30.93 -4.29 -1.35
CA THR A 203 29.79 -5.09 -0.82
C THR A 203 30.15 -6.54 -0.53
N VAL A 204 31.27 -7.05 -1.06
CA VAL A 204 31.80 -8.37 -0.68
C VAL A 204 32.03 -8.51 0.82
N ARG A 205 32.24 -7.40 1.53
CA ARG A 205 32.45 -7.35 3.01
C ARG A 205 31.20 -7.71 3.79
N TYR A 206 30.01 -7.55 3.17
CA TYR A 206 28.72 -7.85 3.79
C TYR A 206 28.28 -9.30 3.56
N ILE A 207 29.06 -10.07 2.77
CA ILE A 207 28.74 -11.46 2.46
C ILE A 207 29.56 -12.39 3.37
N GLU A 208 28.85 -13.12 4.26
CA GLU A 208 29.49 -14.00 5.23
C GLU A 208 30.34 -15.10 4.57
N GLU A 209 29.79 -15.74 3.53
CA GLU A 209 30.48 -16.77 2.72
C GLU A 209 30.43 -16.38 1.23
N PRO A 210 31.34 -15.51 0.77
CA PRO A 210 31.31 -15.08 -0.63
C PRO A 210 31.73 -16.23 -1.58
N CYS A 211 30.98 -16.39 -2.67
CA CYS A 211 31.30 -17.38 -3.69
C CYS A 211 32.56 -16.98 -4.47
N GLU A 212 33.20 -17.97 -5.08
CA GLU A 212 34.46 -17.81 -5.84
C GLU A 212 34.40 -16.67 -6.85
N LYS A 213 33.33 -16.63 -7.64
CA LYS A 213 33.17 -15.63 -8.71
C LYS A 213 33.02 -14.21 -8.15
N ALA A 214 32.29 -14.03 -7.05
CA ALA A 214 32.17 -12.75 -6.39
C ALA A 214 33.52 -12.25 -5.86
N VAL A 215 34.30 -13.14 -5.21
CA VAL A 215 35.68 -12.85 -4.76
C VAL A 215 36.56 -12.42 -5.92
N ILE A 216 36.53 -13.14 -7.03
CA ILE A 216 37.33 -12.81 -8.23
C ILE A 216 36.97 -11.43 -8.77
N VAL A 217 35.67 -11.10 -8.84
CA VAL A 217 35.20 -9.78 -9.29
C VAL A 217 35.71 -8.70 -8.34
N ALA A 218 35.50 -8.86 -7.04
CA ALA A 218 35.95 -7.88 -6.04
C ALA A 218 37.45 -7.61 -6.09
N LEU A 219 38.26 -8.67 -6.15
CA LEU A 219 39.74 -8.54 -6.15
C LEU A 219 40.31 -8.00 -7.46
N LYS A 220 39.61 -8.16 -8.59
CA LYS A 220 40.01 -7.52 -9.86
C LYS A 220 39.82 -6.01 -9.78
N GLU A 221 38.75 -5.55 -9.16
CA GLU A 221 38.42 -4.13 -9.03
C GLU A 221 39.25 -3.47 -7.92
N ASN A 222 39.30 -4.09 -6.74
CA ASN A 222 40.06 -3.62 -5.59
C ASN A 222 40.88 -4.74 -4.94
N PRO A 223 42.18 -4.90 -5.28
CA PRO A 223 43.06 -5.90 -4.67
C PRO A 223 43.24 -5.74 -3.15
N GLY A 224 42.98 -4.55 -2.60
CA GLY A 224 43.08 -4.29 -1.16
C GLY A 224 42.04 -5.08 -0.33
N LEU A 225 40.96 -5.53 -0.95
CA LEU A 225 39.95 -6.38 -0.30
C LEU A 225 40.45 -7.77 0.08
N PHE A 226 41.60 -8.19 -0.46
CA PHE A 226 42.20 -9.49 -0.17
C PHE A 226 42.37 -9.75 1.34
N MET A 227 42.91 -8.79 2.06
CA MET A 227 43.16 -8.94 3.52
C MET A 227 41.86 -9.11 4.30
N TYR A 228 40.78 -8.47 3.84
CA TYR A 228 39.46 -8.52 4.43
C TYR A 228 38.80 -9.90 4.21
N ILE A 229 38.77 -10.34 2.97
CA ILE A 229 38.15 -11.62 2.55
C ILE A 229 38.91 -12.82 3.17
N HIS A 230 40.23 -12.73 3.22
CA HIS A 230 41.07 -13.79 3.78
C HIS A 230 40.80 -14.04 5.28
N ASN A 231 40.55 -12.98 6.04
CA ASN A 231 40.27 -13.08 7.48
C ASN A 231 38.84 -13.59 7.76
N SER A 232 37.90 -13.34 6.83
CA SER A 232 36.48 -13.68 6.98
C SER A 232 36.13 -15.09 6.49
N SER A 233 36.86 -15.59 5.49
CA SER A 233 36.61 -16.91 4.88
C SER A 233 37.88 -17.48 4.26
N PRO A 234 38.52 -18.45 4.89
CA PRO A 234 39.69 -19.14 4.34
C PRO A 234 39.23 -20.10 3.22
N SER A 235 38.76 -19.52 2.09
CA SER A 235 38.32 -20.35 0.98
C SER A 235 39.53 -20.82 0.14
N ARG A 236 39.42 -22.06 -0.39
CA ARG A 236 40.36 -22.61 -1.40
C ARG A 236 40.65 -21.67 -2.55
N VAL A 237 39.69 -20.80 -2.88
CA VAL A 237 39.75 -19.82 -3.94
C VAL A 237 40.84 -18.79 -3.74
N ILE A 238 40.96 -18.27 -2.52
CA ILE A 238 41.98 -17.27 -2.17
C ILE A 238 43.37 -17.90 -2.33
N THR A 239 43.52 -19.14 -1.83
CA THR A 239 44.78 -19.90 -1.95
C THR A 239 45.13 -20.10 -3.46
N THR A 240 44.16 -20.53 -4.26
CA THR A 240 44.38 -20.75 -5.70
C THR A 240 44.68 -19.45 -6.46
N LEU A 241 44.02 -18.33 -6.13
CA LEU A 241 44.31 -17.02 -6.76
C LEU A 241 45.67 -16.48 -6.40
N VAL A 242 46.09 -16.63 -5.13
CA VAL A 242 47.42 -16.25 -4.65
C VAL A 242 48.50 -17.11 -5.32
N GLU A 243 48.32 -18.42 -5.41
CA GLU A 243 49.21 -19.32 -6.08
C GLU A 243 49.38 -18.94 -7.57
N LYS A 244 48.28 -18.68 -8.30
CA LYS A 244 48.32 -18.24 -9.70
C LYS A 244 49.00 -16.88 -9.90
N ASP A 245 48.80 -15.92 -9.00
CA ASP A 245 49.46 -14.62 -9.08
C ASP A 245 50.97 -14.74 -8.76
N MET A 246 51.32 -15.57 -7.78
CA MET A 246 52.73 -15.87 -7.47
C MET A 246 53.45 -16.61 -8.63
N GLU A 247 52.74 -17.53 -9.30
CA GLU A 247 53.28 -18.19 -10.52
C GLU A 247 53.51 -17.20 -11.62
N LYS A 248 52.55 -16.32 -11.93
CA LYS A 248 52.73 -15.27 -12.97
C LYS A 248 53.91 -14.35 -12.63
N LYS A 249 54.06 -13.93 -11.37
CA LYS A 249 55.20 -13.08 -10.96
C LYS A 249 56.51 -13.82 -11.06
N ARG A 250 56.55 -15.13 -10.79
CA ARG A 250 57.74 -15.97 -10.96
C ARG A 250 58.10 -16.10 -12.48
N GLU A 251 57.12 -16.24 -13.35
CA GLU A 251 57.33 -16.32 -14.79
C GLU A 251 57.79 -14.98 -15.37
N ALA A 252 57.19 -13.87 -14.94
CA ALA A 252 57.62 -12.52 -15.37
C ALA A 252 59.05 -12.21 -14.90
N GLY A 253 59.43 -12.56 -13.66
CA GLY A 253 60.80 -12.37 -13.18
C GLY A 253 61.85 -13.30 -13.79
N LYS A 254 61.44 -14.36 -14.48
CA LYS A 254 62.35 -15.20 -15.28
C LYS A 254 62.60 -14.63 -16.68
N GLN A 255 61.61 -13.87 -17.24
CA GLN A 255 61.77 -13.22 -18.56
C GLN A 255 62.62 -11.96 -18.50
N GLU A 256 62.74 -11.29 -17.35
CA GLU A 256 63.60 -10.12 -17.16
C GLU A 256 65.10 -10.49 -16.91
N LYS A 257 65.45 -11.77 -16.78
CA LYS A 257 66.78 -12.24 -16.49
C LYS A 257 67.46 -12.96 -17.69
N VAL A 258 66.84 -12.92 -18.84
CA VAL A 258 67.40 -13.41 -20.13
C VAL A 258 67.62 -12.21 -21.06
#